data_ff9cbf3f47ca7a8b5b429b460f5e93ea
#
_entry.id   ff9cbf3f47ca7a8b5b429b460f5e93ea
#
_cell.length_a   1.000
_cell.length_b   1.000
_cell.length_c   1.000
_cell.angle_alpha   90.00
_cell.angle_beta   90.00
_cell.angle_gamma   90.00
#
_symmetry.space_group_name_H-M   'P 1'
#
loop_
_entity.id
_entity.type
_entity.pdbx_description
1 polymer ?
#
loop_
_entity_poly.entity_id
_entity_poly.type
_entity_poly.pdbx_seq_one_letter_code
_entity_poly.pdbx_strand_id
1 'polypeptide(L)'
;MQTLALSKAPIIASHSAVRAVCNVSRNLDDEQLLALKKNGGVVQMVAFSGYVKQAPPPTAERTQAIAALRAEFGLPAVGGGGGGGGRGGLNALTPEKRTEYDQRMAKVDSQFPAPPRATVKDFVDHIDYAVKLIGIDHIGISSDFDGGGGVVGWNDASETFNVTLELVRRGYTEAQIAKMWSGNLVRVMRQVEKVAGK
;
A
#
# COMPACT_ATOMS: atom_id res chain seq x y z
N MET A 1 14.94 -4.13 -12.50
CA MET A 1 15.48 -4.92 -13.66
C MET A 1 16.74 -5.69 -13.31
N GLN A 2 17.78 -5.10 -12.71
CA GLN A 2 19.05 -5.81 -12.40
C GLN A 2 18.85 -7.08 -11.55
N THR A 3 18.06 -7.02 -10.49
CA THR A 3 17.75 -8.17 -9.62
C THR A 3 17.11 -9.32 -10.41
N LEU A 4 16.16 -9.01 -11.32
CA LEU A 4 15.48 -9.99 -12.15
C LEU A 4 16.45 -10.69 -13.13
N ALA A 5 17.44 -9.96 -13.64
CA ALA A 5 18.45 -10.53 -14.54
C ALA A 5 19.47 -11.46 -13.84
N LEU A 6 19.73 -11.21 -12.55
CA LEU A 6 20.74 -11.95 -11.78
C LEU A 6 20.16 -13.13 -10.99
N SER A 7 18.89 -13.07 -10.61
CA SER A 7 18.28 -14.08 -9.75
C SER A 7 17.99 -15.38 -10.51
N LYS A 8 18.47 -16.48 -9.96
CA LYS A 8 18.13 -17.84 -10.42
C LYS A 8 16.79 -18.33 -9.86
N ALA A 9 16.27 -17.66 -8.83
CA ALA A 9 15.02 -17.98 -8.20
C ALA A 9 13.95 -16.92 -8.52
N PRO A 10 12.65 -17.26 -8.42
CA PRO A 10 11.59 -16.30 -8.51
C PRO A 10 11.71 -15.20 -7.46
N ILE A 11 11.32 -13.97 -7.80
CA ILE A 11 11.45 -12.79 -6.95
C ILE A 11 10.08 -12.38 -6.41
N ILE A 12 10.07 -11.79 -5.24
CA ILE A 12 8.90 -11.14 -4.62
C ILE A 12 9.11 -9.63 -4.68
N ALA A 13 8.19 -8.90 -5.35
CA ALA A 13 8.02 -7.48 -5.13
C ALA A 13 7.05 -7.30 -3.96
N SER A 14 7.59 -7.12 -2.75
CA SER A 14 6.85 -7.31 -1.49
C SER A 14 5.75 -6.28 -1.22
N HIS A 15 5.84 -5.08 -1.80
CA HIS A 15 4.86 -4.00 -1.60
C HIS A 15 5.01 -2.92 -2.68
N SER A 16 4.38 -3.16 -3.82
CA SER A 16 4.32 -2.21 -4.95
C SER A 16 2.92 -2.21 -5.55
N ALA A 17 2.58 -1.15 -6.29
CA ALA A 17 1.36 -1.08 -7.06
C ALA A 17 1.69 -0.91 -8.56
N VAL A 18 0.73 -0.53 -9.39
CA VAL A 18 0.86 -0.44 -10.85
C VAL A 18 1.04 1.00 -11.29
N ARG A 19 2.14 1.30 -12.01
CA ARG A 19 2.46 2.66 -12.46
C ARG A 19 1.50 3.17 -13.52
N ALA A 20 0.98 2.31 -14.37
CA ALA A 20 -0.02 2.69 -15.38
C ALA A 20 -1.34 3.17 -14.76
N VAL A 21 -1.68 2.72 -13.54
CA VAL A 21 -2.88 3.15 -12.81
C VAL A 21 -2.58 4.40 -11.96
N CYS A 22 -1.43 4.41 -11.26
CA CYS A 22 -1.00 5.56 -10.47
C CYS A 22 0.48 5.82 -10.71
N ASN A 23 0.80 6.90 -11.43
CA ASN A 23 2.16 7.21 -11.91
C ASN A 23 3.04 7.77 -10.79
N VAL A 24 3.51 6.88 -9.91
CA VAL A 24 4.53 7.18 -8.90
C VAL A 24 5.72 6.24 -9.08
N SER A 25 6.93 6.71 -8.76
CA SER A 25 8.18 5.98 -8.99
C SER A 25 8.29 4.66 -8.20
N ARG A 26 7.54 4.52 -7.11
CA ARG A 26 7.47 3.29 -6.30
C ARG A 26 6.66 2.17 -6.95
N ASN A 27 5.79 2.50 -7.90
CA ASN A 27 4.97 1.53 -8.60
C ASN A 27 5.74 0.90 -9.77
N LEU A 28 5.46 -0.37 -10.03
CA LEU A 28 6.04 -1.11 -11.14
C LEU A 28 5.39 -0.69 -12.46
N ASP A 29 6.20 -0.46 -13.48
CA ASP A 29 5.73 -0.30 -14.84
C ASP A 29 5.47 -1.65 -15.52
N ASP A 30 4.90 -1.61 -16.73
CA ASP A 30 4.50 -2.81 -17.46
C ASP A 30 5.70 -3.69 -17.82
N GLU A 31 6.85 -3.10 -18.16
CA GLU A 31 8.08 -3.84 -18.43
C GLU A 31 8.55 -4.62 -17.20
N GLN A 32 8.53 -4.00 -16.04
CA GLN A 32 8.89 -4.63 -14.77
C GLN A 32 7.92 -5.74 -14.39
N LEU A 33 6.62 -5.53 -14.58
CA LEU A 33 5.59 -6.54 -14.33
C LEU A 33 5.75 -7.75 -15.26
N LEU A 34 5.97 -7.54 -16.57
CA LEU A 34 6.22 -8.62 -17.52
C LEU A 34 7.51 -9.37 -17.25
N ALA A 35 8.58 -8.67 -16.84
CA ALA A 35 9.82 -9.28 -16.42
C ALA A 35 9.66 -10.12 -15.14
N LEU A 36 8.85 -9.67 -14.17
CA LEU A 36 8.51 -10.43 -12.96
C LEU A 36 7.73 -11.71 -13.32
N LYS A 37 6.75 -11.63 -14.22
CA LYS A 37 6.04 -12.79 -14.76
C LYS A 37 7.01 -13.80 -15.38
N LYS A 38 7.93 -13.34 -16.26
CA LYS A 38 8.92 -14.19 -16.92
C LYS A 38 9.85 -14.89 -15.90
N ASN A 39 10.19 -14.21 -14.81
CA ASN A 39 10.98 -14.79 -13.70
C ASN A 39 10.18 -15.80 -12.85
N GLY A 40 8.86 -15.91 -13.01
CA GLY A 40 8.00 -16.74 -12.16
C GLY A 40 7.65 -16.12 -10.82
N GLY A 41 7.99 -14.86 -10.60
CA GLY A 41 7.80 -14.12 -9.36
C GLY A 41 6.36 -13.73 -9.06
N VAL A 42 6.20 -12.96 -7.99
CA VAL A 42 4.92 -12.41 -7.53
C VAL A 42 5.07 -10.96 -7.11
N VAL A 43 4.11 -10.11 -7.47
CA VAL A 43 3.96 -8.77 -6.91
C VAL A 43 2.86 -8.78 -5.86
N GLN A 44 3.18 -8.37 -4.66
CA GLN A 44 2.21 -8.11 -3.60
C GLN A 44 1.70 -6.69 -3.78
N MET A 45 0.46 -6.56 -4.29
CA MET A 45 -0.18 -5.24 -4.47
C MET A 45 -0.35 -4.57 -3.13
N VAL A 46 0.18 -3.36 -3.00
CA VAL A 46 0.19 -2.66 -1.71
C VAL A 46 -0.97 -1.69 -1.57
N ALA A 47 -1.68 -1.77 -0.46
CA ALA A 47 -2.74 -0.83 -0.11
C ALA A 47 -2.19 0.45 0.55
N PHE A 48 -1.17 1.06 -0.05
CA PHE A 48 -0.64 2.35 0.39
C PHE A 48 -1.31 3.47 -0.39
N SER A 49 -2.10 4.31 0.30
CA SER A 49 -3.02 5.26 -0.34
C SER A 49 -2.34 6.12 -1.42
N GLY A 50 -1.14 6.66 -1.18
CA GLY A 50 -0.41 7.48 -2.14
C GLY A 50 0.21 6.71 -3.32
N TYR A 51 0.28 5.37 -3.25
CA TYR A 51 0.71 4.52 -4.37
C TYR A 51 -0.49 4.02 -5.18
N VAL A 52 -1.65 3.94 -4.54
CA VAL A 52 -2.91 3.53 -5.17
C VAL A 52 -3.54 4.68 -5.93
N LYS A 53 -3.55 5.88 -5.35
CA LYS A 53 -4.18 7.05 -5.97
C LYS A 53 -3.47 8.33 -5.54
N GLN A 54 -3.09 9.17 -6.50
CA GLN A 54 -2.58 10.49 -6.20
C GLN A 54 -3.72 11.39 -5.75
N ALA A 55 -3.64 11.84 -4.50
CA ALA A 55 -4.52 12.89 -4.00
C ALA A 55 -3.96 14.27 -4.37
N PRO A 56 -4.80 15.31 -4.52
CA PRO A 56 -4.33 16.67 -4.60
C PRO A 56 -3.54 17.02 -3.32
N PRO A 57 -2.58 17.96 -3.40
CA PRO A 57 -1.87 18.40 -2.21
C PRO A 57 -2.86 19.00 -1.19
N PRO A 58 -2.58 18.88 0.12
CA PRO A 58 -3.39 19.57 1.14
C PRO A 58 -3.35 21.09 0.91
N THR A 59 -4.37 21.78 1.32
CA THR A 59 -4.40 23.26 1.25
C THR A 59 -3.29 23.88 2.10
N ALA A 60 -2.90 25.11 1.77
CA ALA A 60 -1.89 25.84 2.53
C ALA A 60 -2.32 26.04 4.00
N GLU A 61 -3.60 26.35 4.21
CA GLU A 61 -4.19 26.54 5.54
C GLU A 61 -4.10 25.25 6.38
N ARG A 62 -4.46 24.09 5.77
CA ARG A 62 -4.33 22.79 6.42
C ARG A 62 -2.88 22.52 6.80
N THR A 63 -1.96 22.74 5.87
CA THR A 63 -0.54 22.49 6.09
C THR A 63 0.00 23.34 7.24
N GLN A 64 -0.37 24.64 7.29
CA GLN A 64 0.02 25.55 8.37
C GLN A 64 -0.61 25.15 9.72
N ALA A 65 -1.90 24.81 9.74
CA ALA A 65 -2.59 24.38 10.96
C ALA A 65 -1.95 23.11 11.55
N ILE A 66 -1.60 22.13 10.72
CA ILE A 66 -0.92 20.91 11.16
C ILE A 66 0.50 21.24 11.67
N ALA A 67 1.25 22.10 10.98
CA ALA A 67 2.58 22.50 11.40
C ALA A 67 2.57 23.21 12.77
N ALA A 68 1.62 24.15 12.97
CA ALA A 68 1.43 24.82 14.23
C ALA A 68 1.07 23.83 15.38
N LEU A 69 0.10 22.96 15.15
CA LEU A 69 -0.29 21.95 16.11
C LEU A 69 0.90 21.05 16.50
N ARG A 70 1.68 20.58 15.53
CA ARG A 70 2.84 19.74 15.80
C ARG A 70 3.92 20.46 16.60
N ALA A 71 4.18 21.74 16.29
CA ALA A 71 5.14 22.56 17.01
C ALA A 71 4.77 22.72 18.50
N GLU A 72 3.49 22.92 18.83
CA GLU A 72 3.00 23.00 20.20
C GLU A 72 3.24 21.71 21.02
N PHE A 73 3.23 20.55 20.35
CA PHE A 73 3.53 19.25 20.96
C PHE A 73 5.01 18.87 20.89
N GLY A 74 5.87 19.76 20.40
CA GLY A 74 7.31 19.48 20.24
C GLY A 74 7.61 18.39 19.21
N LEU A 75 6.71 18.19 18.24
CA LEU A 75 6.85 17.16 17.21
C LEU A 75 7.55 17.74 15.97
N PRO A 76 8.38 16.97 15.27
CA PRO A 76 9.01 17.41 14.03
C PRO A 76 7.95 17.75 12.98
N ALA A 77 8.28 18.70 12.08
CA ALA A 77 7.42 18.99 10.92
C ALA A 77 7.13 17.72 10.11
N VAL A 78 5.97 17.66 9.49
CA VAL A 78 5.65 16.56 8.58
C VAL A 78 6.60 16.65 7.39
N GLY A 79 7.48 15.68 7.23
CA GLY A 79 8.41 15.63 6.10
C GLY A 79 7.65 15.43 4.79
N GLY A 80 7.97 16.22 3.76
CA GLY A 80 7.38 16.15 2.41
C GLY A 80 7.80 14.94 1.58
N GLY A 81 8.30 13.85 2.17
CA GLY A 81 8.71 12.62 1.49
C GLY A 81 7.64 11.53 1.62
N GLY A 82 7.11 11.09 0.51
CA GLY A 82 6.13 10.02 0.44
C GLY A 82 6.67 8.70 1.00
N GLY A 83 6.12 8.27 2.09
CA GLY A 83 6.46 7.01 2.72
C GLY A 83 6.56 7.16 4.24
N GLY A 84 5.54 6.84 4.96
CA GLY A 84 5.50 6.91 6.42
C GLY A 84 4.88 8.20 6.92
N GLY A 85 3.68 8.48 6.45
CA GLY A 85 2.97 9.70 6.77
C GLY A 85 2.83 9.95 8.25
N GLY A 86 3.22 11.14 8.69
CA GLY A 86 2.70 11.84 9.86
C GLY A 86 2.91 11.25 11.26
N ARG A 87 3.28 9.97 11.38
CA ARG A 87 3.52 9.31 12.68
C ARG A 87 4.85 9.69 13.33
N GLY A 88 5.71 10.43 12.58
CA GLY A 88 7.00 10.86 13.11
C GLY A 88 6.84 11.60 14.44
N GLY A 89 7.35 11.00 15.50
CA GLY A 89 7.33 11.57 16.85
C GLY A 89 6.06 11.34 17.66
N LEU A 90 4.93 10.90 17.08
CA LEU A 90 3.69 10.68 17.86
C LEU A 90 3.81 9.59 18.91
N ASN A 91 4.65 8.59 18.68
CA ASN A 91 4.94 7.53 19.65
C ASN A 91 5.77 8.01 20.86
N ALA A 92 6.36 9.20 20.78
CA ALA A 92 7.08 9.83 21.89
C ALA A 92 6.14 10.60 22.85
N LEU A 93 4.87 10.80 22.47
CA LEU A 93 3.89 11.45 23.32
C LEU A 93 3.39 10.48 24.39
N THR A 94 3.11 11.01 25.61
CA THR A 94 2.38 10.24 26.61
C THR A 94 0.95 9.95 26.14
N PRO A 95 0.25 8.93 26.67
CA PRO A 95 -1.12 8.63 26.28
C PRO A 95 -2.07 9.84 26.39
N GLU A 96 -1.91 10.66 27.42
CA GLU A 96 -2.74 11.86 27.64
C GLU A 96 -2.47 12.91 26.56
N LYS A 97 -1.19 13.22 26.28
CA LYS A 97 -0.80 14.15 25.22
C LYS A 97 -1.19 13.64 23.84
N ARG A 98 -1.15 12.32 23.64
CA ARG A 98 -1.61 11.71 22.39
C ARG A 98 -3.11 11.93 22.20
N THR A 99 -3.91 11.71 23.26
CA THR A 99 -5.36 11.95 23.24
C THR A 99 -5.67 13.42 22.95
N GLU A 100 -4.97 14.35 23.60
CA GLU A 100 -5.12 15.80 23.35
C GLU A 100 -4.76 16.15 21.89
N TYR A 101 -3.65 15.64 21.40
CA TYR A 101 -3.23 15.84 20.00
C TYR A 101 -4.30 15.36 19.02
N ASP A 102 -4.83 14.15 19.21
CA ASP A 102 -5.83 13.54 18.33
C ASP A 102 -7.15 14.35 18.35
N GLN A 103 -7.58 14.85 19.53
CA GLN A 103 -8.75 15.75 19.63
C GLN A 103 -8.54 17.08 18.89
N ARG A 104 -7.36 17.65 18.98
CA ARG A 104 -7.04 18.90 18.29
C ARG A 104 -6.85 18.68 16.79
N MET A 105 -6.30 17.54 16.40
CA MET A 105 -6.20 17.15 15.00
C MET A 105 -7.59 16.95 14.36
N ALA A 106 -8.55 16.41 15.10
CA ALA A 106 -9.94 16.30 14.64
C ALA A 106 -10.58 17.68 14.37
N LYS A 107 -10.23 18.72 15.18
CA LYS A 107 -10.66 20.10 14.88
C LYS A 107 -10.03 20.65 13.59
N VAL A 108 -8.74 20.39 13.38
CA VAL A 108 -8.08 20.75 12.11
C VAL A 108 -8.75 20.04 10.94
N ASP A 109 -9.06 18.76 11.07
CA ASP A 109 -9.76 17.98 10.02
C ASP A 109 -11.15 18.53 9.71
N SER A 110 -11.87 19.01 10.72
CA SER A 110 -13.19 19.64 10.56
C SER A 110 -13.12 20.99 9.84
N GLN A 111 -12.10 21.81 10.13
CA GLN A 111 -11.96 23.15 9.53
C GLN A 111 -11.29 23.09 8.15
N PHE A 112 -10.36 22.21 7.98
CA PHE A 112 -9.55 22.04 6.76
C PHE A 112 -9.54 20.55 6.39
N PRO A 113 -10.53 20.06 5.63
CA PRO A 113 -10.65 18.64 5.29
C PRO A 113 -9.38 18.07 4.65
N ALA A 114 -9.02 16.84 5.02
CA ALA A 114 -7.91 16.13 4.40
C ALA A 114 -8.22 15.82 2.93
N PRO A 115 -7.22 15.78 2.05
CA PRO A 115 -7.41 15.26 0.71
C PRO A 115 -8.00 13.84 0.73
N PRO A 116 -8.82 13.48 -0.27
CA PRO A 116 -9.44 12.16 -0.32
C PRO A 116 -8.38 11.07 -0.41
N ARG A 117 -8.51 10.04 0.43
CA ARG A 117 -7.66 8.86 0.40
C ARG A 117 -8.17 7.86 -0.64
N ALA A 118 -7.27 7.00 -1.14
CA ALA A 118 -7.65 5.85 -1.93
C ALA A 118 -8.61 4.93 -1.15
N THR A 119 -9.46 4.22 -1.87
CA THR A 119 -10.44 3.27 -1.35
C THR A 119 -10.04 1.83 -1.70
N VAL A 120 -10.71 0.84 -1.10
CA VAL A 120 -10.59 -0.58 -1.51
C VAL A 120 -10.87 -0.76 -3.00
N LYS A 121 -11.81 0.00 -3.59
CA LYS A 121 -12.09 -0.06 -5.03
C LYS A 121 -10.89 0.40 -5.86
N ASP A 122 -10.32 1.56 -5.52
CA ASP A 122 -9.11 2.07 -6.19
C ASP A 122 -7.95 1.05 -6.06
N PHE A 123 -7.83 0.38 -4.92
CA PHE A 123 -6.81 -0.66 -4.71
C PHE A 123 -7.03 -1.88 -5.63
N VAL A 124 -8.26 -2.37 -5.74
CA VAL A 124 -8.57 -3.52 -6.60
C VAL A 124 -8.43 -3.17 -8.09
N ASP A 125 -8.54 -1.89 -8.51
CA ASP A 125 -8.23 -1.46 -9.88
C ASP A 125 -6.79 -1.80 -10.28
N HIS A 126 -5.82 -1.71 -9.36
CA HIS A 126 -4.44 -2.14 -9.59
C HIS A 126 -4.34 -3.66 -9.75
N ILE A 127 -5.11 -4.42 -8.97
CA ILE A 127 -5.18 -5.88 -9.08
C ILE A 127 -5.72 -6.26 -10.45
N ASP A 128 -6.85 -5.68 -10.88
CA ASP A 128 -7.46 -5.95 -12.17
C ASP A 128 -6.51 -5.66 -13.34
N TYR A 129 -5.83 -4.52 -13.29
CA TYR A 129 -4.83 -4.18 -14.32
C TYR A 129 -3.72 -5.22 -14.38
N ALA A 130 -3.13 -5.55 -13.23
CA ALA A 130 -2.01 -6.47 -13.18
C ALA A 130 -2.43 -7.91 -13.55
N VAL A 131 -3.61 -8.38 -13.10
CA VAL A 131 -4.16 -9.69 -13.51
C VAL A 131 -4.32 -9.76 -15.02
N LYS A 132 -4.83 -8.69 -15.65
CA LYS A 132 -4.99 -8.62 -17.12
C LYS A 132 -3.63 -8.67 -17.84
N LEU A 133 -2.60 -8.03 -17.30
CA LEU A 133 -1.29 -7.92 -17.94
C LEU A 133 -0.43 -9.18 -17.72
N ILE A 134 -0.31 -9.64 -16.48
CA ILE A 134 0.64 -10.70 -16.11
C ILE A 134 0.00 -12.01 -15.66
N GLY A 135 -1.31 -12.02 -15.44
CA GLY A 135 -2.07 -13.20 -15.01
C GLY A 135 -2.15 -13.36 -13.48
N ILE A 136 -3.18 -14.07 -13.06
CA ILE A 136 -3.56 -14.24 -11.65
C ILE A 136 -2.46 -14.88 -10.79
N ASP A 137 -1.63 -15.74 -11.38
CA ASP A 137 -0.59 -16.51 -10.66
C ASP A 137 0.60 -15.66 -10.18
N HIS A 138 0.66 -14.41 -10.61
CA HIS A 138 1.74 -13.47 -10.28
C HIS A 138 1.31 -12.33 -9.35
N ILE A 139 0.08 -12.39 -8.82
CA ILE A 139 -0.51 -11.33 -7.98
C ILE A 139 -0.66 -11.82 -6.54
N GLY A 140 -0.30 -10.95 -5.61
CA GLY A 140 -0.58 -11.10 -4.20
C GLY A 140 -1.15 -9.81 -3.61
N ILE A 141 -1.47 -9.84 -2.33
CA ILE A 141 -2.09 -8.73 -1.58
C ILE A 141 -1.20 -8.36 -0.41
N SER A 142 -0.94 -7.07 -0.22
CA SER A 142 -0.16 -6.51 0.88
C SER A 142 -0.83 -5.27 1.43
N SER A 143 -0.81 -5.10 2.75
CA SER A 143 -1.41 -3.96 3.43
C SER A 143 -0.43 -2.84 3.76
N ASP A 144 0.79 -3.20 4.14
CA ASP A 144 1.82 -2.29 4.67
C ASP A 144 1.35 -1.46 5.88
N PHE A 145 0.49 -2.02 6.74
CA PHE A 145 -0.16 -1.29 7.85
C PHE A 145 0.85 -0.62 8.78
N ASP A 146 1.90 -1.31 9.19
CA ASP A 146 2.92 -0.75 10.09
C ASP A 146 3.85 0.24 9.37
N GLY A 147 3.96 0.16 8.06
CA GLY A 147 4.72 1.07 7.21
C GLY A 147 3.95 2.34 6.81
N GLY A 148 2.70 2.49 7.24
CA GLY A 148 1.83 3.62 6.90
C GLY A 148 0.84 3.31 5.78
N GLY A 149 0.71 2.06 5.40
CA GLY A 149 -0.31 1.57 4.48
C GLY A 149 -1.72 1.67 5.04
N GLY A 150 -2.67 1.38 4.19
CA GLY A 150 -4.09 1.45 4.45
C GLY A 150 -4.82 2.38 3.48
N VAL A 151 -6.01 1.97 3.10
CA VAL A 151 -6.94 2.70 2.23
C VAL A 151 -8.30 2.78 2.92
N VAL A 152 -9.19 3.66 2.48
CA VAL A 152 -10.55 3.73 3.03
C VAL A 152 -11.26 2.40 2.80
N GLY A 153 -11.74 1.80 3.89
CA GLY A 153 -12.35 0.46 3.92
C GLY A 153 -11.36 -0.68 4.15
N TRP A 154 -10.06 -0.41 4.26
CA TRP A 154 -9.04 -1.36 4.71
C TRP A 154 -7.89 -0.62 5.40
N ASN A 155 -8.15 -0.10 6.62
CA ASN A 155 -7.19 0.65 7.42
C ASN A 155 -6.38 -0.23 8.37
N ASP A 156 -6.90 -1.38 8.72
CA ASP A 156 -6.28 -2.38 9.59
C ASP A 156 -6.78 -3.80 9.28
N ALA A 157 -6.26 -4.78 10.02
CA ALA A 157 -6.56 -6.19 9.80
C ALA A 157 -8.04 -6.57 10.01
N SER A 158 -8.78 -5.82 10.82
CA SER A 158 -10.21 -6.09 11.08
C SER A 158 -11.08 -5.84 9.85
N GLU A 159 -10.63 -4.99 8.93
CA GLU A 159 -11.33 -4.63 7.69
C GLU A 159 -10.92 -5.49 6.48
N THR A 160 -10.06 -6.50 6.65
CA THR A 160 -9.52 -7.35 5.57
C THR A 160 -10.60 -8.00 4.71
N PHE A 161 -11.76 -8.31 5.29
CA PHE A 161 -12.89 -8.89 4.56
C PHE A 161 -13.39 -7.98 3.43
N ASN A 162 -13.26 -6.66 3.55
CA ASN A 162 -13.71 -5.70 2.53
C ASN A 162 -12.97 -5.87 1.19
N VAL A 163 -11.68 -6.24 1.23
CA VAL A 163 -10.92 -6.54 0.01
C VAL A 163 -11.45 -7.80 -0.66
N THR A 164 -11.67 -8.86 0.12
CA THR A 164 -12.28 -10.10 -0.39
C THR A 164 -13.65 -9.84 -1.00
N LEU A 165 -14.49 -9.06 -0.32
CA LEU A 165 -15.83 -8.69 -0.81
C LEU A 165 -15.75 -7.92 -2.15
N GLU A 166 -14.81 -6.99 -2.30
CA GLU A 166 -14.65 -6.26 -3.55
C GLU A 166 -14.16 -7.17 -4.69
N LEU A 167 -13.24 -8.10 -4.41
CA LEU A 167 -12.80 -9.11 -5.38
C LEU A 167 -13.96 -9.98 -5.86
N VAL A 168 -14.82 -10.45 -4.92
CA VAL A 168 -16.04 -11.21 -5.27
C VAL A 168 -16.99 -10.39 -6.14
N ARG A 169 -17.19 -9.10 -5.82
CA ARG A 169 -18.02 -8.20 -6.63
C ARG A 169 -17.51 -8.01 -8.05
N ARG A 170 -16.19 -8.13 -8.25
CA ARG A 170 -15.54 -8.07 -9.58
C ARG A 170 -15.52 -9.41 -10.32
N GLY A 171 -16.10 -10.47 -9.72
CA GLY A 171 -16.24 -11.77 -10.35
C GLY A 171 -15.05 -12.71 -10.18
N TYR A 172 -14.11 -12.41 -9.28
CA TYR A 172 -13.05 -13.36 -8.96
C TYR A 172 -13.60 -14.57 -8.24
N THR A 173 -13.20 -15.77 -8.65
CA THR A 173 -13.58 -17.02 -8.00
C THR A 173 -12.83 -17.19 -6.69
N GLU A 174 -13.36 -18.03 -5.78
CA GLU A 174 -12.71 -18.39 -4.52
C GLU A 174 -11.27 -18.88 -4.74
N ALA A 175 -11.05 -19.74 -5.73
CA ALA A 175 -9.72 -20.25 -6.08
C ALA A 175 -8.75 -19.13 -6.51
N GLN A 176 -9.23 -18.12 -7.24
CA GLN A 176 -8.41 -16.96 -7.63
C GLN A 176 -8.09 -16.08 -6.43
N ILE A 177 -9.05 -15.84 -5.55
CA ILE A 177 -8.88 -15.06 -4.32
C ILE A 177 -7.89 -15.76 -3.38
N ALA A 178 -7.99 -17.08 -3.20
CA ALA A 178 -7.04 -17.85 -2.40
C ALA A 178 -5.60 -17.78 -2.94
N LYS A 179 -5.42 -17.76 -4.28
CA LYS A 179 -4.11 -17.52 -4.90
C LYS A 179 -3.54 -16.16 -4.50
N MET A 180 -4.33 -15.09 -4.59
CA MET A 180 -3.90 -13.73 -4.27
C MET A 180 -3.58 -13.53 -2.79
N TRP A 181 -4.36 -14.09 -1.87
CA TRP A 181 -4.11 -13.94 -0.44
C TRP A 181 -2.85 -14.67 0.04
N SER A 182 -2.56 -15.86 -0.47
CA SER A 182 -1.40 -16.62 0.00
C SER A 182 -0.81 -17.59 -1.01
N GLY A 183 -1.62 -18.21 -1.86
CA GLY A 183 -1.21 -19.32 -2.72
C GLY A 183 -0.02 -18.98 -3.62
N ASN A 184 -0.02 -17.80 -4.23
CA ASN A 184 1.06 -17.36 -5.11
C ASN A 184 2.36 -17.09 -4.36
N LEU A 185 2.29 -16.49 -3.17
CA LEU A 185 3.45 -16.25 -2.32
C LEU A 185 4.08 -17.57 -1.86
N VAL A 186 3.26 -18.51 -1.36
CA VAL A 186 3.72 -19.85 -0.93
C VAL A 186 4.33 -20.61 -2.10
N ARG A 187 3.75 -20.50 -3.31
CA ARG A 187 4.34 -21.09 -4.53
C ARG A 187 5.75 -20.58 -4.78
N VAL A 188 5.96 -19.26 -4.71
CA VAL A 188 7.28 -18.65 -4.91
C VAL A 188 8.25 -19.09 -3.83
N MET A 189 7.85 -19.11 -2.55
CA MET A 189 8.70 -19.59 -1.44
C MET A 189 9.18 -21.02 -1.68
N ARG A 190 8.28 -21.94 -2.04
CA ARG A 190 8.64 -23.35 -2.36
C ARG A 190 9.59 -23.45 -3.55
N GLN A 191 9.46 -22.58 -4.55
CA GLN A 191 10.38 -22.57 -5.69
C GLN A 191 11.77 -22.06 -5.28
N VAL A 192 11.85 -21.06 -4.40
CA VAL A 192 13.11 -20.56 -3.83
C VAL A 192 13.82 -21.67 -3.02
N GLU A 193 13.07 -22.40 -2.19
CA GLU A 193 13.62 -23.55 -1.43
C GLU A 193 14.23 -24.61 -2.35
N LYS A 194 13.54 -24.98 -3.43
CA LYS A 194 14.06 -25.92 -4.43
C LYS A 194 15.35 -25.42 -5.10
N VAL A 195 15.43 -24.15 -5.44
CA VAL A 195 16.65 -23.55 -6.02
C VAL A 195 17.80 -23.54 -5.01
N ALA A 196 17.50 -23.41 -3.72
CA ALA A 196 18.46 -23.47 -2.62
C ALA A 196 18.89 -24.91 -2.23
N GLY A 197 18.32 -25.93 -2.88
CA GLY A 197 18.65 -27.35 -2.57
C GLY A 197 18.01 -27.85 -1.27
N LYS A 198 16.89 -27.27 -0.86
CA LYS A 198 16.13 -27.63 0.34
C LYS A 198 14.81 -28.33 -0.01
#